data_5a628ad82da395ef8afc566aa128ef73
#
_entry.id   5a628ad82da395ef8afc566aa128ef73
#
_cell.length_a   1.000
_cell.length_b   1.000
_cell.length_c   1.000
_cell.angle_alpha   90.00
_cell.angle_beta   90.00
_cell.angle_gamma   90.00
#
_symmetry.space_group_name_H-M   'P 1'
#
loop_
_entity.id
_entity.type
_entity.pdbx_description
1 polymer ?
#
loop_
_entity_poly.entity_id
_entity_poly.type
_entity_poly.pdbx_seq_one_letter_code
_entity_poly.pdbx_strand_id
1 'polypeptide(L)'
;MAQEHNPPSTPARRRKKPKFGDTRQLFAALRENLATGTASLADFAKLVAEGLVADATVIYVTRPGEILELAATQGLNVSAVGRTKLRVGEGIVGLAAASGDVQNLPDVQNHPRYVYRAETGEENMASMLAVPVKRAGRTLGVIAVMSREVRAYAPVEVESLATVAMLLAEILARAGAADISQEGFSDSLPRRYAGHVLSAGIARGEVLAYGAAAPIAKLLTEDPEAELARLDIAVEEANKSLDGLISANMPGGNASRDVLEAYRMVAQSSGWLAQVRAINDGLTAETAVDK
;
A
#
# COMPACT_ATOMS: atom_id res chain seq x y z
N MET A 1 14.90 41.20 -64.52
CA MET A 1 14.39 39.83 -64.35
C MET A 1 15.10 39.23 -63.13
N ALA A 2 14.50 39.30 -61.96
CA ALA A 2 15.00 38.71 -60.72
C ALA A 2 14.32 37.34 -60.55
N GLN A 3 15.11 36.29 -60.53
CA GLN A 3 14.63 34.93 -60.23
C GLN A 3 14.49 34.79 -58.69
N GLU A 4 13.27 34.61 -58.22
CA GLU A 4 12.97 34.22 -56.85
C GLU A 4 13.45 32.79 -56.62
N HIS A 5 14.39 32.66 -55.69
CA HIS A 5 14.89 31.38 -55.21
C HIS A 5 13.99 30.90 -54.08
N ASN A 6 13.12 29.93 -54.38
CA ASN A 6 12.25 29.27 -53.39
C ASN A 6 13.04 28.17 -52.64
N PRO A 7 13.19 28.22 -51.32
CA PRO A 7 13.94 27.20 -50.60
C PRO A 7 13.15 25.86 -50.57
N PRO A 8 13.84 24.71 -50.62
CA PRO A 8 13.19 23.41 -50.64
C PRO A 8 12.44 23.14 -49.31
N SER A 9 11.17 22.82 -49.45
CA SER A 9 10.31 22.41 -48.36
C SER A 9 10.87 21.13 -47.72
N THR A 10 11.26 21.24 -46.45
CA THR A 10 11.64 20.09 -45.59
C THR A 10 10.47 19.12 -45.49
N PRO A 11 10.65 17.81 -45.79
CA PRO A 11 9.56 16.86 -45.69
C PRO A 11 9.11 16.74 -44.26
N ALA A 12 7.83 16.99 -43.98
CA ALA A 12 7.19 16.80 -42.69
C ALA A 12 7.46 15.38 -42.21
N ARG A 13 8.20 15.24 -41.11
CA ARG A 13 8.48 13.99 -40.42
C ARG A 13 7.15 13.33 -40.07
N ARG A 14 6.80 12.25 -40.77
CA ARG A 14 5.59 11.46 -40.57
C ARG A 14 5.57 11.02 -39.10
N ARG A 15 4.73 11.64 -38.26
CA ARG A 15 4.47 11.23 -36.91
C ARG A 15 4.03 9.77 -36.93
N LYS A 16 4.90 8.85 -36.45
CA LYS A 16 4.50 7.48 -36.18
C LYS A 16 3.35 7.55 -35.18
N LYS A 17 2.18 7.00 -35.54
CA LYS A 17 1.09 6.81 -34.59
C LYS A 17 1.64 5.99 -33.40
N PRO A 18 1.43 6.41 -32.16
CA PRO A 18 1.85 5.63 -31.01
C PRO A 18 1.23 4.22 -31.13
N LYS A 19 2.04 3.18 -30.96
CA LYS A 19 1.56 1.80 -30.85
C LYS A 19 0.88 1.71 -29.48
N PHE A 20 -0.44 1.78 -29.47
CA PHE A 20 -1.24 1.55 -28.28
C PHE A 20 -1.20 0.06 -27.93
N GLY A 21 -0.83 -0.29 -26.72
CA GLY A 21 -1.08 -1.62 -26.17
C GLY A 21 -2.59 -1.83 -26.04
N ASP A 22 -3.05 -3.07 -26.15
CA ASP A 22 -4.45 -3.38 -25.97
C ASP A 22 -4.81 -3.27 -24.47
N THR A 23 -5.49 -2.19 -24.10
CA THR A 23 -5.94 -1.91 -22.72
C THR A 23 -6.76 -3.08 -22.14
N ARG A 24 -7.47 -3.84 -22.98
CA ARG A 24 -8.23 -5.01 -22.55
C ARG A 24 -7.29 -6.12 -22.05
N GLN A 25 -6.16 -6.31 -22.74
CA GLN A 25 -5.14 -7.27 -22.33
C GLN A 25 -4.49 -6.86 -21.01
N LEU A 26 -4.22 -5.57 -20.83
CA LEU A 26 -3.71 -5.04 -19.55
C LEU A 26 -4.66 -5.39 -18.40
N PHE A 27 -5.94 -5.07 -18.51
CA PHE A 27 -6.90 -5.34 -17.44
C PHE A 27 -7.14 -6.84 -17.22
N ALA A 28 -7.07 -7.65 -18.28
CA ALA A 28 -7.15 -9.11 -18.14
C ALA A 28 -5.95 -9.66 -17.36
N ALA A 29 -4.73 -9.23 -17.70
CA ALA A 29 -3.50 -9.64 -17.03
C ALA A 29 -3.44 -9.16 -15.58
N LEU A 30 -3.87 -7.92 -15.29
CA LEU A 30 -3.95 -7.40 -13.92
C LEU A 30 -4.95 -8.20 -13.07
N ARG A 31 -6.11 -8.52 -13.63
CA ARG A 31 -7.12 -9.33 -12.93
C ARG A 31 -6.61 -10.73 -12.63
N GLU A 32 -5.94 -11.39 -13.59
CA GLU A 32 -5.35 -12.70 -13.40
C GLU A 32 -4.25 -12.67 -12.33
N ASN A 33 -3.37 -11.67 -12.40
CA ASN A 33 -2.31 -11.46 -11.41
C ASN A 33 -2.88 -11.26 -9.99
N LEU A 34 -3.96 -10.48 -9.85
CA LEU A 34 -4.64 -10.26 -8.57
C LEU A 34 -5.34 -11.53 -8.06
N ALA A 35 -5.87 -12.36 -8.96
CA ALA A 35 -6.57 -13.61 -8.59
C ALA A 35 -5.60 -14.66 -8.02
N THR A 36 -4.31 -14.64 -8.41
CA THR A 36 -3.30 -15.58 -7.89
C THR A 36 -2.87 -15.31 -6.46
N GLY A 37 -3.16 -14.10 -5.93
CA GLY A 37 -2.82 -13.70 -4.57
C GLY A 37 -1.33 -13.52 -4.29
N THR A 38 -0.45 -13.73 -5.29
CA THR A 38 1.02 -13.64 -5.17
C THR A 38 1.59 -12.39 -5.83
N ALA A 39 0.73 -11.46 -6.23
CA ALA A 39 1.08 -10.26 -6.98
C ALA A 39 2.05 -9.35 -6.20
N SER A 40 3.27 -9.21 -6.69
CA SER A 40 4.19 -8.18 -6.22
C SER A 40 3.94 -6.84 -6.90
N LEU A 41 4.32 -5.73 -6.26
CA LEU A 41 4.27 -4.41 -6.89
C LEU A 41 5.19 -4.32 -8.12
N ALA A 42 6.26 -5.12 -8.16
CA ALA A 42 7.16 -5.19 -9.33
C ALA A 42 6.46 -5.84 -10.53
N ASP A 43 5.74 -6.94 -10.33
CA ASP A 43 4.94 -7.58 -11.38
C ASP A 43 3.85 -6.64 -11.89
N PHE A 44 3.21 -5.92 -10.96
CA PHE A 44 2.20 -4.91 -11.29
C PHE A 44 2.79 -3.78 -12.16
N ALA A 45 3.95 -3.24 -11.77
CA ALA A 45 4.65 -2.21 -12.56
C ALA A 45 5.03 -2.72 -13.95
N LYS A 46 5.47 -3.98 -14.07
CA LYS A 46 5.79 -4.62 -15.35
C LYS A 46 4.56 -4.74 -16.25
N LEU A 47 3.45 -5.25 -15.75
CA LEU A 47 2.21 -5.38 -16.51
C LEU A 47 1.71 -4.03 -17.03
N VAL A 48 1.83 -2.97 -16.20
CA VAL A 48 1.45 -1.61 -16.59
C VAL A 48 2.38 -1.07 -17.69
N ALA A 49 3.70 -1.26 -17.57
CA ALA A 49 4.65 -0.85 -18.60
C ALA A 49 4.35 -1.51 -19.96
N GLU A 50 4.10 -2.83 -19.94
CA GLU A 50 3.79 -3.59 -21.15
C GLU A 50 2.43 -3.18 -21.75
N GLY A 51 1.41 -3.04 -20.91
CA GLY A 51 0.04 -2.71 -21.37
C GLY A 51 -0.11 -1.30 -21.92
N LEU A 52 0.62 -0.33 -21.39
CA LEU A 52 0.65 1.06 -21.88
C LEU A 52 1.81 1.35 -22.83
N VAL A 53 2.61 0.33 -23.18
CA VAL A 53 3.80 0.46 -24.04
C VAL A 53 4.69 1.62 -23.56
N ALA A 54 4.92 1.67 -22.26
CA ALA A 54 5.75 2.66 -21.61
C ALA A 54 7.20 2.16 -21.48
N ASP A 55 8.16 3.08 -21.61
CA ASP A 55 9.59 2.75 -21.43
C ASP A 55 9.92 2.49 -19.96
N ALA A 56 9.19 3.14 -19.04
CA ALA A 56 9.32 2.90 -17.62
C ALA A 56 7.98 3.09 -16.87
N THR A 57 7.86 2.38 -15.76
CA THR A 57 6.78 2.54 -14.77
C THR A 57 7.38 2.61 -13.39
N VAL A 58 6.89 3.52 -12.55
CA VAL A 58 7.27 3.67 -11.15
C VAL A 58 6.03 3.67 -10.26
N ILE A 59 6.14 3.05 -9.10
CA ILE A 59 5.12 3.07 -8.05
C ILE A 59 5.76 3.62 -6.80
N TYR A 60 5.26 4.76 -6.35
CA TYR A 60 5.61 5.36 -5.08
C TYR A 60 4.50 5.12 -4.06
N VAL A 61 4.86 4.79 -2.84
CA VAL A 61 3.94 4.58 -1.73
C VAL A 61 4.13 5.66 -0.69
N THR A 62 3.03 6.22 -0.20
CA THR A 62 3.05 7.24 0.86
C THR A 62 3.42 6.58 2.18
N ARG A 63 4.45 7.11 2.83
CA ARG A 63 4.92 6.73 4.14
C ARG A 63 4.62 7.83 5.17
N PRO A 64 4.68 7.54 6.49
CA PRO A 64 4.53 8.56 7.52
C PRO A 64 5.47 9.75 7.31
N GLY A 65 5.00 10.96 7.62
CA GLY A 65 5.75 12.20 7.45
C GLY A 65 5.71 12.77 6.04
N GLU A 66 4.67 12.46 5.26
CA GLU A 66 4.46 12.97 3.89
C GLU A 66 5.62 12.61 2.94
N ILE A 67 6.16 11.41 3.10
CA ILE A 67 7.22 10.86 2.27
C ILE A 67 6.62 9.90 1.25
N LEU A 68 7.04 10.02 0.01
CA LEU A 68 6.79 9.08 -1.09
C LEU A 68 8.04 8.24 -1.29
N GLU A 69 7.95 6.94 -1.04
CA GLU A 69 9.05 5.99 -1.20
C GLU A 69 8.83 5.18 -2.48
N LEU A 70 9.85 5.06 -3.32
CA LEU A 70 9.81 4.22 -4.51
C LEU A 70 9.70 2.75 -4.09
N ALA A 71 8.51 2.17 -4.27
CA ALA A 71 8.22 0.80 -3.87
C ALA A 71 8.44 -0.22 -5.00
N ALA A 72 8.26 0.19 -6.26
CA ALA A 72 8.52 -0.66 -7.42
C ALA A 72 8.84 0.18 -8.65
N THR A 73 9.62 -0.40 -9.55
CA THR A 73 9.90 0.17 -10.88
C THR A 73 10.07 -0.92 -11.92
N GLN A 74 9.73 -0.59 -13.16
CA GLN A 74 10.06 -1.32 -14.37
C GLN A 74 10.70 -0.34 -15.35
N GLY A 75 11.78 -0.74 -15.98
CA GLY A 75 12.49 0.09 -16.99
C GLY A 75 13.44 1.14 -16.43
N LEU A 76 13.48 1.35 -15.10
CA LEU A 76 14.48 2.15 -14.41
C LEU A 76 15.36 1.27 -13.50
N ASN A 77 16.26 1.91 -12.78
CA ASN A 77 17.20 1.23 -11.89
C ASN A 77 16.49 0.60 -10.68
N VAL A 78 16.46 -0.73 -10.63
CA VAL A 78 15.82 -1.49 -9.55
C VAL A 78 16.49 -1.24 -8.18
N SER A 79 17.78 -0.89 -8.16
CA SER A 79 18.49 -0.61 -6.90
C SER A 79 18.01 0.69 -6.21
N ALA A 80 17.23 1.52 -6.90
CA ALA A 80 16.59 2.72 -6.36
C ALA A 80 15.35 2.38 -5.49
N VAL A 81 14.78 1.19 -5.64
CA VAL A 81 13.62 0.74 -4.85
C VAL A 81 13.97 0.70 -3.37
N GLY A 82 13.11 1.30 -2.53
CA GLY A 82 13.30 1.47 -1.09
C GLY A 82 14.30 2.57 -0.69
N ARG A 83 15.08 3.10 -1.64
CA ARG A 83 16.10 4.14 -1.39
C ARG A 83 15.63 5.52 -1.80
N THR A 84 15.04 5.62 -3.00
CA THR A 84 14.56 6.91 -3.51
C THR A 84 13.33 7.35 -2.74
N LYS A 85 13.40 8.56 -2.18
CA LYS A 85 12.33 9.19 -1.41
C LYS A 85 12.13 10.61 -1.89
N LEU A 86 10.88 11.01 -1.99
CA LEU A 86 10.43 12.35 -2.32
C LEU A 86 9.50 12.84 -1.21
N ARG A 87 9.43 14.14 -1.00
CA ARG A 87 8.37 14.72 -0.17
C ARG A 87 7.10 14.92 -1.00
N VAL A 88 5.95 14.86 -0.37
CA VAL A 88 4.70 15.30 -1.00
C VAL A 88 4.88 16.76 -1.44
N GLY A 89 4.62 17.06 -2.73
CA GLY A 89 4.90 18.35 -3.36
C GLY A 89 6.27 18.46 -4.04
N GLU A 90 7.20 17.53 -3.85
CA GLU A 90 8.52 17.52 -4.45
C GLU A 90 8.52 16.78 -5.80
N GLY A 91 9.00 17.43 -6.84
CA GLY A 91 8.99 16.87 -8.19
C GLY A 91 7.59 16.68 -8.76
N ILE A 92 7.48 16.00 -9.89
CA ILE A 92 6.19 15.75 -10.57
C ILE A 92 5.36 14.71 -9.81
N VAL A 93 6.01 13.67 -9.32
CA VAL A 93 5.35 12.62 -8.52
C VAL A 93 4.81 13.20 -7.22
N GLY A 94 5.62 14.02 -6.52
CA GLY A 94 5.17 14.71 -5.30
C GLY A 94 4.07 15.73 -5.58
N LEU A 95 4.11 16.41 -6.73
CA LEU A 95 3.04 17.33 -7.15
C LEU A 95 1.71 16.58 -7.34
N ALA A 96 1.72 15.44 -8.04
CA ALA A 96 0.54 14.59 -8.22
C ALA A 96 -0.02 14.12 -6.85
N ALA A 97 0.86 13.78 -5.91
CA ALA A 97 0.44 13.38 -4.56
C ALA A 97 -0.19 14.55 -3.78
N ALA A 98 0.38 15.75 -3.87
CA ALA A 98 -0.06 16.93 -3.13
C ALA A 98 -1.37 17.50 -3.66
N SER A 99 -1.49 17.67 -5.00
CA SER A 99 -2.70 18.19 -5.65
C SER A 99 -3.82 17.16 -5.68
N GLY A 100 -3.44 15.88 -5.73
CA GLY A 100 -4.36 14.81 -5.99
C GLY A 100 -4.86 14.78 -7.44
N ASP A 101 -4.20 15.47 -8.37
CA ASP A 101 -4.56 15.55 -9.77
C ASP A 101 -3.57 14.81 -10.65
N VAL A 102 -4.05 14.37 -11.80
CA VAL A 102 -3.23 13.73 -12.83
C VAL A 102 -2.25 14.75 -13.42
N GLN A 103 -0.99 14.36 -13.55
CA GLN A 103 0.04 15.13 -14.23
C GLN A 103 0.36 14.45 -15.55
N ASN A 104 0.01 15.08 -16.68
CA ASN A 104 0.28 14.58 -18.02
C ASN A 104 1.24 15.54 -18.74
N LEU A 105 2.53 15.23 -18.70
CA LEU A 105 3.61 16.12 -19.12
C LEU A 105 4.31 15.56 -20.37
N PRO A 106 4.16 16.22 -21.52
CA PRO A 106 4.80 15.78 -22.76
C PRO A 106 6.32 16.00 -22.76
N ASP A 107 6.81 16.95 -21.97
CA ASP A 107 8.22 17.29 -21.82
C ASP A 107 8.50 17.52 -20.32
N VAL A 108 8.82 16.44 -19.62
CA VAL A 108 8.97 16.47 -18.17
C VAL A 108 10.26 17.15 -17.73
N GLN A 109 11.33 17.03 -18.52
CA GLN A 109 12.66 17.55 -18.15
C GLN A 109 12.70 19.08 -18.15
N ASN A 110 11.90 19.73 -18.99
CA ASN A 110 11.77 21.18 -19.03
C ASN A 110 10.72 21.74 -18.07
N HIS A 111 10.06 20.88 -17.29
CA HIS A 111 9.06 21.34 -16.33
C HIS A 111 9.71 21.95 -15.09
N PRO A 112 9.29 23.15 -14.59
CA PRO A 112 9.93 23.88 -13.48
C PRO A 112 10.01 23.10 -12.16
N ARG A 113 9.13 22.12 -11.99
CA ARG A 113 9.09 21.25 -10.80
C ARG A 113 9.75 19.89 -11.01
N TYR A 114 10.40 19.67 -12.16
CA TYR A 114 11.12 18.42 -12.37
C TYR A 114 12.32 18.33 -11.42
N VAL A 115 12.41 17.20 -10.72
CA VAL A 115 13.52 16.89 -9.81
C VAL A 115 14.15 15.60 -10.29
N TYR A 116 15.34 15.70 -10.84
CA TYR A 116 16.12 14.54 -11.26
C TYR A 116 16.72 13.79 -10.07
N ARG A 117 16.61 12.48 -10.10
CA ARG A 117 17.21 11.58 -9.12
C ARG A 117 18.16 10.61 -9.82
N ALA A 118 19.47 10.84 -9.67
CA ALA A 118 20.50 10.06 -10.38
C ALA A 118 20.41 8.55 -10.11
N GLU A 119 19.97 8.18 -8.93
CA GLU A 119 19.81 6.78 -8.53
C GLU A 119 18.71 6.05 -9.29
N THR A 120 17.73 6.75 -9.86
CA THR A 120 16.61 6.15 -10.61
C THR A 120 16.98 5.80 -12.04
N GLY A 121 17.93 6.51 -12.65
CA GLY A 121 18.31 6.34 -14.06
C GLY A 121 17.25 6.86 -15.04
N GLU A 122 16.51 7.92 -14.65
CA GLU A 122 15.43 8.49 -15.45
C GLU A 122 15.87 9.61 -16.43
N GLU A 123 17.19 9.82 -16.57
CA GLU A 123 17.75 10.92 -17.38
C GLU A 123 17.32 10.94 -18.85
N ASN A 124 16.96 9.78 -19.39
CA ASN A 124 16.53 9.63 -20.78
C ASN A 124 15.00 9.66 -20.95
N MET A 125 14.24 9.89 -19.88
CA MET A 125 12.78 9.96 -19.95
C MET A 125 12.35 11.38 -20.29
N ALA A 126 11.64 11.53 -21.41
CA ALA A 126 11.20 12.82 -21.92
C ALA A 126 9.78 13.19 -21.50
N SER A 127 8.86 12.22 -21.42
CA SER A 127 7.47 12.47 -21.04
C SER A 127 7.05 11.60 -19.85
N MET A 128 6.08 12.11 -19.08
CA MET A 128 5.56 11.44 -17.88
C MET A 128 4.05 11.62 -17.76
N LEU A 129 3.37 10.54 -17.40
CA LEU A 129 2.00 10.56 -16.92
C LEU A 129 2.01 10.04 -15.48
N ALA A 130 1.74 10.90 -14.50
CA ALA A 130 1.66 10.52 -13.09
C ALA A 130 0.22 10.64 -12.58
N VAL A 131 -0.26 9.57 -11.96
CA VAL A 131 -1.63 9.46 -11.44
C VAL A 131 -1.59 9.16 -9.95
N PRO A 132 -2.24 9.96 -9.10
CA PRO A 132 -2.30 9.70 -7.68
C PRO A 132 -3.17 8.47 -7.37
N VAL A 133 -2.68 7.61 -6.50
CA VAL A 133 -3.38 6.42 -5.99
C VAL A 133 -4.18 6.83 -4.76
N LYS A 134 -5.50 6.95 -4.89
CA LYS A 134 -6.37 7.49 -3.84
C LYS A 134 -7.36 6.45 -3.34
N ARG A 135 -7.63 6.50 -2.02
CA ARG A 135 -8.72 5.76 -1.38
C ARG A 135 -9.34 6.59 -0.28
N ALA A 136 -10.67 6.70 -0.28
CA ALA A 136 -11.43 7.47 0.72
C ALA A 136 -10.86 8.89 0.96
N GLY A 137 -10.52 9.62 -0.11
CA GLY A 137 -9.98 10.98 -0.03
C GLY A 137 -8.49 11.09 0.36
N ARG A 138 -7.82 10.00 0.67
CA ARG A 138 -6.39 9.96 1.03
C ARG A 138 -5.54 9.48 -0.13
N THR A 139 -4.38 10.11 -0.35
CA THR A 139 -3.38 9.66 -1.30
C THR A 139 -2.51 8.59 -0.63
N LEU A 140 -2.58 7.35 -1.15
CA LEU A 140 -1.79 6.21 -0.67
C LEU A 140 -0.48 6.07 -1.42
N GLY A 141 -0.34 6.75 -2.56
CA GLY A 141 0.84 6.70 -3.40
C GLY A 141 0.62 7.39 -4.73
N VAL A 142 1.56 7.18 -5.65
CA VAL A 142 1.49 7.66 -7.04
C VAL A 142 2.01 6.55 -7.94
N ILE A 143 1.31 6.30 -9.05
CA ILE A 143 1.83 5.50 -10.15
C ILE A 143 2.14 6.43 -11.32
N ALA A 144 3.31 6.25 -11.93
CA ALA A 144 3.66 7.02 -13.11
C ALA A 144 4.24 6.12 -14.20
N VAL A 145 3.94 6.46 -15.44
CA VAL A 145 4.54 5.88 -16.64
C VAL A 145 5.32 6.95 -17.38
N MET A 146 6.43 6.54 -17.98
CA MET A 146 7.36 7.43 -18.66
C MET A 146 7.68 6.91 -20.05
N SER A 147 7.99 7.82 -20.97
CA SER A 147 8.48 7.52 -22.30
C SER A 147 9.73 8.34 -22.62
N ARG A 148 10.63 7.75 -23.40
CA ARG A 148 11.79 8.45 -23.97
C ARG A 148 11.41 9.42 -25.09
N GLU A 149 10.22 9.29 -25.63
CA GLU A 149 9.69 10.18 -26.66
C GLU A 149 8.94 11.36 -26.01
N VAL A 150 9.16 12.56 -26.54
CA VAL A 150 8.35 13.75 -26.17
C VAL A 150 6.95 13.55 -26.72
N ARG A 151 5.99 13.26 -25.86
CA ARG A 151 4.59 13.04 -26.22
C ARG A 151 3.62 13.35 -25.09
N ALA A 152 2.45 13.84 -25.40
CA ALA A 152 1.33 13.85 -24.47
C ALA A 152 0.64 12.48 -24.50
N TYR A 153 0.26 11.97 -23.33
CA TYR A 153 -0.54 10.76 -23.22
C TYR A 153 -1.99 11.06 -23.63
N ALA A 154 -2.57 10.17 -24.43
CA ALA A 154 -3.94 10.33 -24.91
C ALA A 154 -4.96 10.13 -23.76
N PRO A 155 -6.18 10.69 -23.84
CA PRO A 155 -7.20 10.55 -22.78
C PRO A 155 -7.44 9.10 -22.37
N VAL A 156 -7.44 8.16 -23.29
CA VAL A 156 -7.63 6.73 -23.01
C VAL A 156 -6.45 6.13 -22.24
N GLU A 157 -5.22 6.62 -22.40
CA GLU A 157 -4.05 6.20 -21.58
C GLU A 157 -4.18 6.75 -20.17
N VAL A 158 -4.62 8.00 -20.05
CA VAL A 158 -4.87 8.65 -18.76
C VAL A 158 -5.95 7.89 -17.98
N GLU A 159 -7.09 7.60 -18.60
CA GLU A 159 -8.19 6.85 -17.98
C GLU A 159 -7.79 5.42 -17.61
N SER A 160 -6.98 4.77 -18.48
CA SER A 160 -6.46 3.43 -18.21
C SER A 160 -5.55 3.43 -17.00
N LEU A 161 -4.61 4.37 -16.90
CA LEU A 161 -3.72 4.46 -15.74
C LEU A 161 -4.48 4.89 -14.47
N ALA A 162 -5.52 5.73 -14.60
CA ALA A 162 -6.39 6.08 -13.49
C ALA A 162 -7.15 4.86 -12.94
N THR A 163 -7.66 4.00 -13.83
CA THR A 163 -8.30 2.73 -13.44
C THR A 163 -7.30 1.78 -12.77
N VAL A 164 -6.09 1.69 -13.29
CA VAL A 164 -4.98 0.95 -12.68
C VAL A 164 -4.66 1.49 -11.28
N ALA A 165 -4.63 2.83 -11.12
CA ALA A 165 -4.40 3.46 -9.81
C ALA A 165 -5.50 3.12 -8.79
N MET A 166 -6.76 2.99 -9.21
CA MET A 166 -7.85 2.54 -8.33
C MET A 166 -7.64 1.09 -7.87
N LEU A 167 -7.23 0.18 -8.76
CA LEU A 167 -6.90 -1.20 -8.39
C LEU A 167 -5.70 -1.24 -7.44
N LEU A 168 -4.67 -0.46 -7.72
CA LEU A 168 -3.49 -0.34 -6.86
C LEU A 168 -3.85 0.21 -5.47
N ALA A 169 -4.82 1.12 -5.37
CA ALA A 169 -5.29 1.65 -4.09
C ALA A 169 -5.85 0.54 -3.18
N GLU A 170 -6.57 -0.43 -3.72
CA GLU A 170 -7.08 -1.57 -2.96
C GLU A 170 -5.96 -2.50 -2.51
N ILE A 171 -4.93 -2.71 -3.35
CA ILE A 171 -3.75 -3.50 -3.00
C ILE A 171 -2.99 -2.82 -1.85
N LEU A 172 -2.70 -1.54 -1.99
CA LEU A 172 -1.96 -0.78 -0.98
C LEU A 172 -2.72 -0.66 0.34
N ALA A 173 -4.05 -0.53 0.28
CA ALA A 173 -4.87 -0.47 1.49
C ALA A 173 -4.88 -1.81 2.24
N ARG A 174 -4.92 -2.94 1.52
CA ARG A 174 -4.81 -4.28 2.12
C ARG A 174 -3.40 -4.53 2.67
N ALA A 175 -2.37 -4.15 1.94
CA ALA A 175 -0.99 -4.25 2.40
C ALA A 175 -0.76 -3.39 3.65
N GLY A 176 -1.24 -2.16 3.70
CA GLY A 176 -1.17 -1.30 4.88
C GLY A 176 -1.94 -1.84 6.09
N ALA A 177 -3.01 -2.60 5.88
CA ALA A 177 -3.69 -3.33 6.95
C ALA A 177 -2.93 -4.60 7.36
N ALA A 178 -2.20 -5.24 6.44
CA ALA A 178 -1.40 -6.43 6.67
C ALA A 178 0.03 -6.11 7.19
N ASP A 179 0.54 -4.92 6.94
CA ASP A 179 1.88 -4.45 7.37
C ASP A 179 2.01 -4.28 8.90
N ILE A 180 0.90 -4.42 9.61
CA ILE A 180 0.90 -4.63 11.07
C ILE A 180 1.23 -6.09 11.42
N SER A 181 1.19 -7.03 10.46
CA SER A 181 1.17 -8.47 10.74
C SER A 181 2.24 -9.32 10.05
N GLN A 182 3.05 -8.85 9.11
CA GLN A 182 4.04 -9.72 8.45
C GLN A 182 5.37 -9.04 8.11
N GLU A 183 6.43 -9.64 8.62
CA GLU A 183 7.83 -9.49 8.28
C GLU A 183 8.06 -9.69 6.77
N GLY A 184 8.51 -8.65 6.08
CA GLY A 184 8.88 -8.75 4.66
C GLY A 184 9.37 -7.46 4.02
N PHE A 185 9.05 -6.31 4.59
CA PHE A 185 9.64 -5.04 4.17
C PHE A 185 10.75 -4.68 5.15
N SER A 186 12.00 -4.86 4.70
CA SER A 186 13.19 -4.43 5.42
C SER A 186 13.13 -2.92 5.69
N ASP A 187 12.55 -2.57 6.82
CA ASP A 187 12.47 -1.20 7.30
C ASP A 187 13.74 -0.85 8.05
N SER A 188 14.77 -0.52 7.29
CA SER A 188 16.08 -0.13 7.84
C SER A 188 16.13 1.31 8.37
N LEU A 189 14.99 2.04 8.39
CA LEU A 189 14.94 3.41 8.86
C LEU A 189 14.27 3.53 10.22
N PRO A 190 14.83 4.34 11.14
CA PRO A 190 14.21 4.58 12.44
C PRO A 190 12.84 5.24 12.27
N ARG A 191 11.79 4.59 12.75
CA ARG A 191 10.43 5.15 12.81
C ARG A 191 10.24 5.95 14.09
N ARG A 192 9.60 7.10 13.98
CA ARG A 192 9.20 7.90 15.14
C ARG A 192 7.68 7.88 15.26
N TYR A 193 7.21 7.32 16.36
CA TYR A 193 5.79 7.35 16.70
C TYR A 193 5.52 8.44 17.74
N ALA A 194 4.45 9.22 17.52
CA ALA A 194 3.93 10.12 18.54
C ALA A 194 2.85 9.36 19.32
N GLY A 195 3.00 9.28 20.63
CA GLY A 195 2.07 8.60 21.53
C GLY A 195 1.72 9.46 22.72
N HIS A 196 0.72 9.02 23.52
CA HIS A 196 0.46 9.61 24.81
C HIS A 196 1.47 9.10 25.83
N VAL A 197 2.07 10.04 26.57
CA VAL A 197 3.03 9.72 27.63
C VAL A 197 2.24 9.21 28.83
N LEU A 198 2.33 7.91 29.11
CA LEU A 198 1.75 7.29 30.31
C LEU A 198 2.70 7.31 31.50
N SER A 199 4.01 7.27 31.24
CA SER A 199 5.08 7.38 32.25
C SER A 199 6.24 8.16 31.66
N ALA A 200 6.80 9.08 32.43
CA ALA A 200 7.97 9.84 32.01
C ALA A 200 9.24 8.98 32.10
N GLY A 201 10.09 9.04 31.08
CA GLY A 201 11.35 8.31 31.05
C GLY A 201 11.81 7.92 29.67
N ILE A 202 12.96 7.22 29.62
CA ILE A 202 13.53 6.61 28.42
C ILE A 202 13.66 5.13 28.70
N ALA A 203 13.09 4.29 27.81
CA ALA A 203 13.24 2.84 27.89
C ALA A 203 13.83 2.32 26.58
N ARG A 204 14.59 1.23 26.68
CA ARG A 204 15.10 0.47 25.54
C ARG A 204 14.70 -0.98 25.73
N GLY A 205 14.08 -1.58 24.69
CA GLY A 205 13.63 -2.96 24.75
C GLY A 205 13.13 -3.42 23.37
N GLU A 206 12.68 -4.67 23.30
CA GLU A 206 11.96 -5.19 22.15
C GLU A 206 10.59 -4.55 22.04
N VAL A 207 10.17 -4.22 20.82
CA VAL A 207 8.84 -3.67 20.55
C VAL A 207 7.85 -4.82 20.46
N LEU A 208 6.88 -4.86 21.37
CA LEU A 208 5.72 -5.73 21.26
C LEU A 208 4.56 -4.93 20.65
N ALA A 209 4.03 -5.39 19.51
CA ALA A 209 2.82 -4.82 18.95
C ALA A 209 1.61 -5.31 19.77
N TYR A 210 0.93 -4.38 20.44
CA TYR A 210 -0.30 -4.66 21.18
C TYR A 210 -1.51 -4.26 20.33
N GLY A 211 -2.52 -5.14 20.25
CA GLY A 211 -3.81 -4.82 19.63
C GLY A 211 -3.97 -5.22 18.16
N ALA A 212 -3.19 -6.16 17.66
CA ALA A 212 -3.58 -6.86 16.44
C ALA A 212 -4.79 -7.74 16.77
N ALA A 213 -6.01 -7.30 16.44
CA ALA A 213 -7.16 -8.20 16.38
C ALA A 213 -6.78 -9.39 15.48
N ALA A 214 -7.00 -10.60 15.95
CA ALA A 214 -6.73 -11.79 15.14
C ALA A 214 -7.51 -11.67 13.83
N PRO A 215 -6.87 -11.89 12.67
CA PRO A 215 -7.58 -11.77 11.39
C PRO A 215 -8.70 -12.81 11.34
N ILE A 216 -9.94 -12.35 11.25
CA ILE A 216 -11.09 -13.24 11.09
C ILE A 216 -11.05 -13.75 9.64
N ALA A 217 -10.51 -14.95 9.43
CA ALA A 217 -10.33 -15.54 8.11
C ALA A 217 -11.66 -16.04 7.52
N LYS A 218 -12.60 -16.47 8.36
CA LYS A 218 -13.94 -16.92 7.98
C LYS A 218 -14.95 -16.33 8.95
N LEU A 219 -16.08 -15.86 8.42
CA LEU A 219 -17.17 -15.30 9.21
C LEU A 219 -18.20 -16.36 9.63
N LEU A 220 -18.39 -17.38 8.79
CA LEU A 220 -19.39 -18.43 8.98
C LEU A 220 -18.71 -19.79 9.09
N THR A 221 -19.32 -20.68 9.88
CA THR A 221 -18.89 -22.06 10.02
C THR A 221 -19.94 -23.03 9.47
N GLU A 222 -19.48 -24.18 8.98
CA GLU A 222 -20.34 -25.31 8.60
C GLU A 222 -20.60 -26.26 9.79
N ASP A 223 -19.81 -26.13 10.88
CA ASP A 223 -19.90 -26.96 12.08
C ASP A 223 -19.88 -26.08 13.35
N PRO A 224 -21.05 -25.61 13.81
CA PRO A 224 -21.16 -24.78 15.01
C PRO A 224 -20.73 -25.49 16.30
N GLU A 225 -20.88 -26.82 16.38
CA GLU A 225 -20.49 -27.56 17.59
C GLU A 225 -18.96 -27.63 17.74
N ALA A 226 -18.25 -27.83 16.63
CA ALA A 226 -16.80 -27.80 16.62
C ALA A 226 -16.25 -26.39 16.99
N GLU A 227 -16.92 -25.34 16.53
CA GLU A 227 -16.53 -23.95 16.86
C GLU A 227 -16.78 -23.61 18.34
N LEU A 228 -17.86 -24.11 18.94
CA LEU A 228 -18.10 -23.96 20.37
C LEU A 228 -17.04 -24.70 21.19
N ALA A 229 -16.63 -25.90 20.78
CA ALA A 229 -15.56 -26.63 21.45
C ALA A 229 -14.22 -25.88 21.34
N ARG A 230 -13.91 -25.25 20.18
CA ARG A 230 -12.74 -24.40 20.02
C ARG A 230 -12.78 -23.18 20.95
N LEU A 231 -13.93 -22.53 21.06
CA LEU A 231 -14.14 -21.40 21.96
C LEU A 231 -13.88 -21.79 23.41
N ASP A 232 -14.43 -22.93 23.86
CA ASP A 232 -14.25 -23.40 25.23
C ASP A 232 -12.77 -23.70 25.56
N ILE A 233 -12.05 -24.32 24.62
CA ILE A 233 -10.60 -24.54 24.74
C ILE A 233 -9.83 -23.22 24.84
N ALA A 234 -10.13 -22.25 23.95
CA ALA A 234 -9.46 -20.97 23.94
C ALA A 234 -9.70 -20.17 25.23
N VAL A 235 -10.92 -20.21 25.77
CA VAL A 235 -11.26 -19.56 27.05
C VAL A 235 -10.51 -20.23 28.22
N GLU A 236 -10.38 -21.55 28.20
CA GLU A 236 -9.61 -22.28 29.24
C GLU A 236 -8.12 -21.94 29.18
N GLU A 237 -7.53 -21.87 28.00
CA GLU A 237 -6.13 -21.45 27.79
C GLU A 237 -5.89 -20.00 28.19
N ALA A 238 -6.81 -19.09 27.88
CA ALA A 238 -6.75 -17.69 28.30
C ALA A 238 -6.79 -17.57 29.81
N ASN A 239 -7.68 -18.33 30.51
CA ASN A 239 -7.75 -18.35 31.95
C ASN A 239 -6.46 -18.88 32.60
N LYS A 240 -5.88 -19.96 32.05
CA LYS A 240 -4.59 -20.49 32.51
C LYS A 240 -3.47 -19.47 32.36
N SER A 241 -3.46 -18.75 31.25
CA SER A 241 -2.48 -17.69 30.98
C SER A 241 -2.63 -16.53 31.96
N LEU A 242 -3.86 -16.08 32.23
CA LEU A 242 -4.15 -15.05 33.24
C LEU A 242 -3.73 -15.46 34.63
N ASP A 243 -4.02 -16.69 35.03
CA ASP A 243 -3.60 -17.23 36.35
C ASP A 243 -2.07 -17.28 36.49
N GLY A 244 -1.39 -17.65 35.38
CA GLY A 244 0.08 -17.61 35.33
C GLY A 244 0.63 -16.18 35.49
N LEU A 245 0.03 -15.21 34.82
CA LEU A 245 0.43 -13.79 34.90
C LEU A 245 0.15 -13.19 36.26
N ILE A 246 -1.01 -13.51 36.90
CA ILE A 246 -1.36 -13.05 38.26
C ILE A 246 -0.40 -13.63 39.31
N SER A 247 0.06 -14.88 39.07
CA SER A 247 1.00 -15.55 39.96
C SER A 247 2.44 -15.09 39.78
N ALA A 248 2.77 -14.54 38.62
CA ALA A 248 4.10 -14.00 38.30
C ALA A 248 4.31 -12.66 39.02
N ASN A 249 5.53 -12.45 39.52
CA ASN A 249 5.90 -11.19 40.18
C ASN A 249 6.14 -10.11 39.11
N MET A 250 5.07 -9.49 38.60
CA MET A 250 5.14 -8.54 37.46
C MET A 250 5.63 -7.15 37.88
N PRO A 251 6.39 -6.46 36.99
CA PRO A 251 6.69 -5.05 37.17
C PRO A 251 5.38 -4.23 37.14
N GLY A 252 5.14 -3.41 38.14
CA GLY A 252 3.93 -2.58 38.24
C GLY A 252 3.13 -2.77 39.54
N GLY A 253 3.49 -3.73 40.35
CA GLY A 253 2.92 -3.93 41.70
C GLY A 253 1.44 -4.31 41.72
N ASN A 254 0.73 -3.94 42.79
CA ASN A 254 -0.67 -4.30 43.01
C ASN A 254 -1.63 -3.82 41.93
N ALA A 255 -1.39 -2.63 41.35
CA ALA A 255 -2.28 -2.08 40.32
C ALA A 255 -2.36 -2.96 39.05
N SER A 256 -1.24 -3.54 38.61
CA SER A 256 -1.24 -4.47 37.45
C SER A 256 -1.95 -5.77 37.79
N ARG A 257 -1.82 -6.23 39.01
CA ARG A 257 -2.52 -7.43 39.51
C ARG A 257 -4.02 -7.24 39.55
N ASP A 258 -4.49 -6.10 40.11
CA ASP A 258 -5.91 -5.77 40.22
C ASP A 258 -6.59 -5.73 38.82
N VAL A 259 -5.88 -5.19 37.81
CA VAL A 259 -6.35 -5.18 36.42
C VAL A 259 -6.46 -6.60 35.84
N LEU A 260 -5.46 -7.47 36.07
CA LEU A 260 -5.50 -8.86 35.61
C LEU A 260 -6.60 -9.66 36.29
N GLU A 261 -6.84 -9.43 37.60
CA GLU A 261 -7.94 -10.05 38.34
C GLU A 261 -9.31 -9.59 37.77
N ALA A 262 -9.45 -8.33 37.39
CA ALA A 262 -10.65 -7.84 36.73
C ALA A 262 -10.88 -8.53 35.35
N TYR A 263 -9.84 -8.67 34.51
CA TYR A 263 -9.93 -9.41 33.25
C TYR A 263 -10.31 -10.88 33.48
N ARG A 264 -9.71 -11.52 34.46
CA ARG A 264 -10.07 -12.90 34.85
C ARG A 264 -11.55 -13.00 35.22
N MET A 265 -12.06 -12.06 36.01
CA MET A 265 -13.46 -12.03 36.42
C MET A 265 -14.40 -11.91 35.22
N VAL A 266 -14.05 -11.09 34.23
CA VAL A 266 -14.81 -10.96 32.96
C VAL A 266 -14.74 -12.26 32.16
N ALA A 267 -13.55 -12.81 31.96
CA ALA A 267 -13.35 -14.05 31.19
C ALA A 267 -14.07 -15.27 31.81
N GLN A 268 -14.25 -15.29 33.13
CA GLN A 268 -14.99 -16.33 33.85
C GLN A 268 -16.48 -16.01 34.03
N SER A 269 -16.95 -14.84 33.54
CA SER A 269 -18.34 -14.43 33.68
C SER A 269 -19.25 -15.35 32.87
N SER A 270 -20.14 -16.04 33.54
CA SER A 270 -21.16 -16.88 32.88
C SER A 270 -22.09 -16.07 31.95
N GLY A 271 -22.32 -14.80 32.27
CA GLY A 271 -23.13 -13.89 31.43
C GLY A 271 -22.49 -13.60 30.07
N TRP A 272 -21.19 -13.26 30.08
CA TRP A 272 -20.44 -13.02 28.84
C TRP A 272 -20.32 -14.28 27.98
N LEU A 273 -19.94 -15.41 28.57
CA LEU A 273 -19.87 -16.70 27.88
C LEU A 273 -21.22 -17.13 27.28
N ALA A 274 -22.32 -16.89 28.01
CA ALA A 274 -23.67 -17.19 27.52
C ALA A 274 -24.03 -16.31 26.29
N GLN A 275 -23.64 -15.04 26.31
CA GLN A 275 -23.85 -14.13 25.16
C GLN A 275 -23.04 -14.58 23.95
N VAL A 276 -21.74 -14.87 24.09
CA VAL A 276 -20.89 -15.33 22.99
C VAL A 276 -21.42 -16.64 22.40
N ARG A 277 -21.85 -17.59 23.26
CA ARG A 277 -22.45 -18.84 22.77
C ARG A 277 -23.78 -18.63 22.06
N ALA A 278 -24.59 -17.65 22.48
CA ALA A 278 -25.87 -17.34 21.84
C ALA A 278 -25.70 -16.65 20.48
N ILE A 279 -24.59 -15.90 20.29
CA ILE A 279 -24.26 -15.23 19.00
C ILE A 279 -23.67 -16.23 18.00
N ASN A 280 -23.12 -17.36 18.46
CA ASN A 280 -22.42 -18.34 17.62
C ASN A 280 -23.36 -19.19 16.71
N ASP A 281 -24.56 -18.74 16.41
CA ASP A 281 -25.49 -19.43 15.51
C ASP A 281 -24.99 -19.34 14.04
N GLY A 282 -24.11 -20.27 13.65
CA GLY A 282 -23.48 -20.32 12.34
C GLY A 282 -22.29 -19.39 12.12
N LEU A 283 -21.78 -18.73 13.19
CA LEU A 283 -20.57 -17.91 13.15
C LEU A 283 -19.34 -18.69 13.62
N THR A 284 -18.14 -18.29 13.17
CA THR A 284 -16.90 -18.79 13.75
C THR A 284 -16.69 -18.24 15.17
N ALA A 285 -15.90 -18.93 15.99
CA ALA A 285 -15.62 -18.52 17.38
C ALA A 285 -15.06 -17.10 17.45
N GLU A 286 -14.14 -16.75 16.55
CA GLU A 286 -13.54 -15.42 16.46
C GLU A 286 -14.58 -14.34 16.13
N THR A 287 -15.50 -14.62 15.21
CA THR A 287 -16.57 -13.68 14.83
C THR A 287 -17.58 -13.48 15.97
N ALA A 288 -17.88 -14.52 16.73
CA ALA A 288 -18.80 -14.45 17.87
C ALA A 288 -18.23 -13.64 19.02
N VAL A 289 -16.91 -13.65 19.22
CA VAL A 289 -16.22 -12.87 20.26
C VAL A 289 -16.09 -11.39 19.87
N ASP A 290 -15.97 -11.09 18.56
CA ASP A 290 -15.80 -9.72 18.06
C ASP A 290 -17.11 -8.90 18.05
N LYS A 291 -18.27 -9.55 18.16
CA LYS A 291 -19.60 -8.92 18.22
C LYS A 291 -20.08 -8.64 19.60
#